data_47ce7433146d33dcd1f4319897892c83
#
_entry.id   47ce7433146d33dcd1f4319897892c83
#
_cell.length_a   1.000
_cell.length_b   1.000
_cell.length_c   1.000
_cell.angle_alpha   90.00
_cell.angle_beta   90.00
_cell.angle_gamma   90.00
#
_symmetry.space_group_name_H-M   'P 1'
#
loop_
_entity.id
_entity.type
_entity.pdbx_description
1 polymer ?
#
loop_
_entity_poly.entity_id
_entity_poly.type
_entity_poly.pdbx_seq_one_letter_code
_entity_poly.pdbx_strand_id
1 'polypeptide(L)'
;MTLTPRLALMLTLPPLLWAGNAVVGRSVGPLVPPLLLNATRWTLAFVLLILIARPARALLQDLAPLRERWGYFALTGLLGMGCYNALQYQALHSSTALNVTLIAASLPVWMLAVGALFHRVWPTRRQLVGALLSLAGVALVISRGHLGRLAQIRFVEGDLLMLLAVLSWAFYSWLLARPPAHMRGERRPDWDWAALLMAQMLFGLAFGWVSAGVEQAVGVPPVQWGWGLAAALVYVAVGPSLIAYRCWGLGVAQAGPTLAAFFGNLTPVFAALMSAALLGEWPAWFHAAAFALIAAGILVSSAKR
;
A
#
# COMPACT_ATOMS: atom_id res chain seq x y z
N MET A 1 -14.22 15.97 -9.70
CA MET A 1 -13.23 16.62 -8.81
C MET A 1 -12.03 17.00 -9.65
N THR A 2 -11.38 18.15 -9.46
CA THR A 2 -10.18 18.53 -10.23
C THR A 2 -8.96 17.99 -9.51
N LEU A 3 -8.06 17.32 -10.23
CA LEU A 3 -6.75 16.94 -9.73
C LEU A 3 -5.90 18.23 -9.59
N THR A 4 -5.76 18.72 -8.36
CA THR A 4 -4.88 19.87 -8.08
C THR A 4 -3.43 19.42 -7.97
N PRO A 5 -2.42 20.29 -8.22
CA PRO A 5 -1.01 19.92 -8.04
C PRO A 5 -0.69 19.42 -6.63
N ARG A 6 -1.30 20.02 -5.60
CA ARG A 6 -1.15 19.57 -4.21
C ARG A 6 -1.67 18.14 -3.99
N LEU A 7 -2.85 17.84 -4.55
CA LEU A 7 -3.44 16.49 -4.46
C LEU A 7 -2.61 15.47 -5.25
N ALA A 8 -2.14 15.84 -6.45
CA ALA A 8 -1.26 14.98 -7.25
C ALA A 8 0.05 14.66 -6.50
N LEU A 9 0.71 15.67 -5.91
CA LEU A 9 1.90 15.47 -5.10
C LEU A 9 1.62 14.55 -3.91
N MET A 10 0.52 14.79 -3.19
CA MET A 10 0.12 13.96 -2.04
C MET A 10 -0.13 12.50 -2.43
N LEU A 11 -0.73 12.24 -3.61
CA LEU A 11 -0.97 10.88 -4.11
C LEU A 11 0.27 10.23 -4.73
N THR A 12 1.30 11.00 -5.11
CA THR A 12 2.58 10.51 -5.64
C THR A 12 3.53 10.05 -4.51
N LEU A 13 3.43 10.64 -3.32
CA LEU A 13 4.31 10.29 -2.19
C LEU A 13 4.18 8.82 -1.74
N PRO A 14 2.98 8.23 -1.56
CA PRO A 14 2.86 6.83 -1.18
C PRO A 14 3.59 5.87 -2.13
N PRO A 15 3.37 5.87 -3.45
CA PRO A 15 4.07 4.95 -4.35
C PRO A 15 5.58 5.17 -4.38
N LEU A 16 6.07 6.41 -4.22
CA LEU A 16 7.49 6.71 -4.09
C LEU A 16 8.08 6.06 -2.83
N LEU A 17 7.44 6.25 -1.68
CA LEU A 17 7.90 5.70 -0.41
C LEU A 17 7.78 4.18 -0.35
N TRP A 18 6.73 3.60 -0.96
CA TRP A 18 6.57 2.14 -1.05
C TRP A 18 7.54 1.50 -2.04
N ALA A 19 7.94 2.22 -3.10
CA ALA A 19 9.04 1.79 -3.96
C ALA A 19 10.35 1.67 -3.18
N GLY A 20 10.67 2.68 -2.38
CA GLY A 20 11.82 2.63 -1.48
C GLY A 20 11.70 1.53 -0.41
N ASN A 21 10.47 1.27 0.10
CA ASN A 21 10.24 0.15 1.02
C ASN A 21 10.56 -1.21 0.36
N ALA A 22 10.24 -1.39 -0.91
CA ALA A 22 10.55 -2.63 -1.63
C ALA A 22 12.07 -2.80 -1.80
N VAL A 23 12.79 -1.73 -2.15
CA VAL A 23 14.26 -1.74 -2.30
C VAL A 23 14.95 -2.02 -0.96
N VAL A 24 14.58 -1.28 0.09
CA VAL A 24 15.12 -1.46 1.44
C VAL A 24 14.76 -2.83 2.01
N GLY A 25 13.49 -3.26 1.87
CA GLY A 25 13.04 -4.58 2.31
C GLY A 25 13.84 -5.71 1.67
N ARG A 26 14.19 -5.59 0.39
CA ARG A 26 15.05 -6.56 -0.31
C ARG A 26 16.46 -6.60 0.27
N SER A 27 17.04 -5.45 0.61
CA SER A 27 18.41 -5.38 1.15
C SER A 27 18.51 -5.94 2.58
N VAL A 28 17.45 -5.82 3.40
CA VAL A 28 17.43 -6.34 4.78
C VAL A 28 16.75 -7.70 4.92
N GLY A 29 16.13 -8.22 3.86
CA GLY A 29 15.46 -9.52 3.88
C GLY A 29 16.32 -10.69 4.39
N PRO A 30 17.63 -10.78 4.08
CA PRO A 30 18.52 -11.79 4.66
C PRO A 30 18.80 -11.61 6.15
N LEU A 31 18.52 -10.45 6.73
CA LEU A 31 18.85 -10.08 8.11
C LEU A 31 17.69 -10.31 9.09
N VAL A 32 16.45 -10.33 8.61
CA VAL A 32 15.26 -10.36 9.45
C VAL A 32 14.11 -11.08 8.75
N PRO A 33 13.36 -11.98 9.47
CA PRO A 33 12.17 -12.60 8.94
C PRO A 33 11.11 -11.56 8.52
N PRO A 34 10.40 -11.74 7.39
CA PRO A 34 9.56 -10.72 6.80
C PRO A 34 8.35 -10.32 7.66
N LEU A 35 7.69 -11.26 8.35
CA LEU A 35 6.55 -10.92 9.21
C LEU A 35 7.02 -10.23 10.49
N LEU A 36 8.17 -10.62 11.03
CA LEU A 36 8.80 -9.93 12.14
C LEU A 36 9.25 -8.50 11.74
N LEU A 37 9.81 -8.32 10.54
CA LEU A 37 10.10 -6.99 10.00
C LEU A 37 8.84 -6.13 9.95
N ASN A 38 7.71 -6.69 9.47
CA ASN A 38 6.44 -5.99 9.41
C ASN A 38 5.93 -5.60 10.81
N ALA A 39 5.94 -6.52 11.78
CA ALA A 39 5.53 -6.25 13.15
C ALA A 39 6.40 -5.17 13.83
N THR A 40 7.72 -5.28 13.69
CA THR A 40 8.69 -4.35 14.27
C THR A 40 8.57 -2.94 13.67
N ARG A 41 8.43 -2.82 12.34
CA ARG A 41 8.24 -1.51 11.68
C ARG A 41 6.97 -0.80 12.16
N TRP A 42 5.86 -1.55 12.29
CA TRP A 42 4.60 -0.97 12.77
C TRP A 42 4.67 -0.61 14.25
N THR A 43 5.39 -1.39 15.08
CA THR A 43 5.66 -1.05 16.47
C THR A 43 6.46 0.25 16.58
N LEU A 44 7.53 0.39 15.78
CA LEU A 44 8.31 1.62 15.75
C LEU A 44 7.48 2.82 15.27
N ALA A 45 6.68 2.64 14.21
CA ALA A 45 5.77 3.68 13.72
C ALA A 45 4.74 4.08 14.79
N PHE A 46 4.20 3.13 15.54
CA PHE A 46 3.27 3.37 16.64
C PHE A 46 3.91 4.20 17.76
N VAL A 47 5.10 3.81 18.21
CA VAL A 47 5.86 4.56 19.24
C VAL A 47 6.17 5.97 18.74
N LEU A 48 6.66 6.11 17.51
CA LEU A 48 6.93 7.43 16.92
C LEU A 48 5.67 8.29 16.86
N LEU A 49 4.53 7.72 16.45
CA LEU A 49 3.27 8.47 16.38
C LEU A 49 2.82 8.97 17.75
N ILE A 50 3.00 8.17 18.81
CA ILE A 50 2.74 8.60 20.20
C ILE A 50 3.65 9.78 20.57
N LEU A 51 4.92 9.72 20.20
CA LEU A 51 5.89 10.75 20.57
C LEU A 51 5.63 12.09 19.86
N ILE A 52 5.26 12.07 18.58
CA ILE A 52 5.15 13.27 17.74
C ILE A 52 3.74 13.86 17.67
N ALA A 53 2.67 13.05 17.88
CA ALA A 53 1.29 13.46 17.66
C ALA A 53 0.47 13.50 18.95
N ARG A 54 0.10 14.72 19.39
CA ARG A 54 -0.78 14.89 20.57
C ARG A 54 -2.14 14.18 20.41
N PRO A 55 -2.84 14.24 19.25
CA PRO A 55 -4.11 13.54 19.06
C PRO A 55 -4.01 12.02 19.21
N ALA A 56 -2.89 11.42 18.78
CA ALA A 56 -2.65 9.99 19.00
C ALA A 56 -2.52 9.64 20.48
N ARG A 57 -1.86 10.49 21.27
CA ARG A 57 -1.78 10.33 22.74
C ARG A 57 -3.13 10.51 23.42
N ALA A 58 -3.91 11.49 22.98
CA ALA A 58 -5.23 11.74 23.52
C ALA A 58 -6.18 10.54 23.36
N LEU A 59 -6.10 9.84 22.20
CA LEU A 59 -6.83 8.60 21.95
C LEU A 59 -6.53 7.53 23.00
N LEU A 60 -5.27 7.40 23.44
CA LEU A 60 -4.88 6.39 24.43
C LEU A 60 -5.36 6.73 25.85
N GLN A 61 -5.72 8.00 26.12
CA GLN A 61 -6.28 8.45 27.40
C GLN A 61 -7.80 8.19 27.49
N ASP A 62 -8.50 8.20 26.33
CA ASP A 62 -9.92 7.85 26.24
C ASP A 62 -10.18 6.86 25.11
N LEU A 63 -10.32 5.61 25.49
CA LEU A 63 -10.61 4.50 24.57
C LEU A 63 -12.10 4.24 24.34
N ALA A 64 -13.01 4.97 24.99
CA ALA A 64 -14.45 4.75 24.86
C ALA A 64 -14.92 4.90 23.40
N PRO A 65 -14.55 5.95 22.63
CA PRO A 65 -14.93 6.07 21.23
C PRO A 65 -14.35 4.96 20.35
N LEU A 66 -13.19 4.42 20.71
CA LEU A 66 -12.58 3.28 20.02
C LEU A 66 -13.36 1.99 20.27
N ARG A 67 -13.77 1.74 21.53
CA ARG A 67 -14.55 0.55 21.91
C ARG A 67 -15.89 0.49 21.18
N GLU A 68 -16.58 1.62 21.04
CA GLU A 68 -17.84 1.70 20.30
C GLU A 68 -17.67 1.36 18.80
N ARG A 69 -16.46 1.56 18.24
CA ARG A 69 -16.16 1.44 16.81
C ARG A 69 -15.10 0.39 16.52
N TRP A 70 -14.81 -0.49 17.49
CA TRP A 70 -13.73 -1.47 17.42
C TRP A 70 -13.74 -2.30 16.14
N GLY A 71 -14.92 -2.73 15.67
CA GLY A 71 -15.06 -3.54 14.47
C GLY A 71 -14.56 -2.86 13.21
N TYR A 72 -14.83 -1.55 13.07
CA TYR A 72 -14.30 -0.77 11.95
C TYR A 72 -12.76 -0.65 12.00
N PHE A 73 -12.19 -0.36 13.16
CA PHE A 73 -10.75 -0.21 13.30
C PHE A 73 -10.01 -1.55 13.26
N ALA A 74 -10.61 -2.61 13.81
CA ALA A 74 -10.08 -3.97 13.67
C ALA A 74 -10.03 -4.40 12.19
N LEU A 75 -11.12 -4.17 11.45
CA LEU A 75 -11.19 -4.51 10.03
C LEU A 75 -10.20 -3.68 9.20
N THR A 76 -10.11 -2.36 9.41
CA THR A 76 -9.18 -1.51 8.68
C THR A 76 -7.72 -1.78 9.07
N GLY A 77 -7.43 -2.08 10.33
CA GLY A 77 -6.12 -2.51 10.80
C GLY A 77 -5.71 -3.85 10.20
N LEU A 78 -6.63 -4.84 10.17
CA LEU A 78 -6.40 -6.12 9.51
C LEU A 78 -6.11 -5.95 8.02
N LEU A 79 -7.01 -5.30 7.29
CA LEU A 79 -6.92 -5.20 5.83
C LEU A 79 -5.72 -4.36 5.37
N GLY A 80 -5.49 -3.21 6.01
CA GLY A 80 -4.45 -2.26 5.58
C GLY A 80 -3.06 -2.58 6.12
N MET A 81 -2.94 -3.12 7.32
CA MET A 81 -1.66 -3.32 8.00
C MET A 81 -1.30 -4.80 8.18
N GLY A 82 -2.28 -5.63 8.51
CA GLY A 82 -2.11 -7.07 8.71
C GLY A 82 -2.00 -7.83 7.39
N CYS A 83 -3.07 -7.82 6.57
CA CYS A 83 -3.19 -8.71 5.41
C CYS A 83 -2.25 -8.34 4.27
N TYR A 84 -2.24 -7.07 3.81
CA TYR A 84 -1.55 -6.73 2.57
C TYR A 84 -0.08 -7.17 2.56
N ASN A 85 0.70 -6.74 3.53
CA ASN A 85 2.12 -7.05 3.58
C ASN A 85 2.39 -8.54 3.89
N ALA A 86 1.64 -9.14 4.81
CA ALA A 86 1.80 -10.55 5.16
C ALA A 86 1.53 -11.45 3.95
N LEU A 87 0.42 -11.24 3.26
CA LEU A 87 0.05 -12.00 2.05
C LEU A 87 1.02 -11.76 0.90
N GLN A 88 1.51 -10.52 0.71
CA GLN A 88 2.52 -10.21 -0.30
C GLN A 88 3.85 -10.93 -0.04
N TYR A 89 4.32 -10.92 1.20
CA TYR A 89 5.56 -11.61 1.55
C TYR A 89 5.39 -13.13 1.39
N GLN A 90 4.27 -13.68 1.84
CA GLN A 90 3.99 -15.10 1.66
C GLN A 90 3.87 -15.47 0.17
N ALA A 91 3.28 -14.61 -0.65
CA ALA A 91 3.21 -14.80 -2.10
C ALA A 91 4.59 -14.96 -2.75
N LEU A 92 5.59 -14.20 -2.29
CA LEU A 92 6.96 -14.25 -2.82
C LEU A 92 7.71 -15.56 -2.52
N HIS A 93 7.22 -16.39 -1.61
CA HIS A 93 7.79 -17.72 -1.38
C HIS A 93 7.50 -18.73 -2.50
N SER A 94 6.36 -18.61 -3.18
CA SER A 94 5.94 -19.54 -4.23
C SER A 94 5.69 -18.88 -5.58
N SER A 95 5.63 -17.53 -5.65
CA SER A 95 5.46 -16.76 -6.89
C SER A 95 6.70 -15.94 -7.22
N THR A 96 6.81 -15.56 -8.50
CA THR A 96 7.90 -14.70 -8.97
C THR A 96 7.62 -13.23 -8.63
N ALA A 97 8.67 -12.44 -8.43
CA ALA A 97 8.54 -10.99 -8.26
C ALA A 97 7.80 -10.33 -9.45
N LEU A 98 7.93 -10.89 -10.66
CA LEU A 98 7.22 -10.48 -11.86
C LEU A 98 5.70 -10.61 -11.66
N ASN A 99 5.21 -11.79 -11.30
CA ASN A 99 3.79 -12.07 -11.10
C ASN A 99 3.21 -11.21 -9.96
N VAL A 100 3.91 -11.17 -8.81
CA VAL A 100 3.50 -10.38 -7.64
C VAL A 100 3.33 -8.91 -8.02
N THR A 101 4.26 -8.34 -8.80
CA THR A 101 4.19 -6.93 -9.22
C THR A 101 3.08 -6.68 -10.25
N LEU A 102 2.86 -7.62 -11.19
CA LEU A 102 1.74 -7.53 -12.15
C LEU A 102 0.39 -7.56 -11.45
N ILE A 103 0.23 -8.47 -10.49
CA ILE A 103 -1.01 -8.57 -9.71
C ILE A 103 -1.19 -7.30 -8.86
N ALA A 104 -0.13 -6.78 -8.23
CA ALA A 104 -0.18 -5.50 -7.51
C ALA A 104 -0.65 -4.34 -8.40
N ALA A 105 -0.17 -4.30 -9.64
CA ALA A 105 -0.54 -3.27 -10.62
C ALA A 105 -1.99 -3.36 -11.10
N SER A 106 -2.66 -4.49 -10.88
CA SER A 106 -4.10 -4.63 -11.16
C SER A 106 -4.98 -3.91 -10.13
N LEU A 107 -4.41 -3.29 -9.09
CA LEU A 107 -5.13 -2.57 -8.03
C LEU A 107 -6.22 -1.61 -8.56
N PRO A 108 -6.03 -0.78 -9.60
CA PRO A 108 -7.10 0.08 -10.11
C PRO A 108 -8.31 -0.71 -10.60
N VAL A 109 -8.11 -1.89 -11.19
CA VAL A 109 -9.21 -2.76 -11.66
C VAL A 109 -10.02 -3.26 -10.46
N TRP A 110 -9.35 -3.74 -9.41
CA TRP A 110 -10.00 -4.21 -8.19
C TRP A 110 -10.67 -3.07 -7.41
N MET A 111 -10.07 -1.86 -7.42
CA MET A 111 -10.73 -0.66 -6.89
C MET A 111 -12.04 -0.36 -7.60
N LEU A 112 -12.07 -0.46 -8.93
CA LEU A 112 -13.29 -0.29 -9.72
C LEU A 112 -14.30 -1.39 -9.42
N ALA A 113 -13.87 -2.65 -9.35
CA ALA A 113 -14.73 -3.80 -9.09
C ALA A 113 -15.37 -3.72 -7.69
N VAL A 114 -14.58 -3.48 -6.63
CA VAL A 114 -15.09 -3.31 -5.27
C VAL A 114 -16.05 -2.11 -5.19
N GLY A 115 -15.71 -1.02 -5.88
CA GLY A 115 -16.58 0.16 -5.98
C GLY A 115 -17.93 -0.16 -6.60
N ALA A 116 -17.95 -0.88 -7.70
CA ALA A 116 -19.19 -1.26 -8.38
C ALA A 116 -20.03 -2.25 -7.55
N LEU A 117 -19.41 -3.32 -7.08
CA LEU A 117 -20.11 -4.43 -6.43
C LEU A 117 -20.59 -4.12 -5.02
N PHE A 118 -19.78 -3.44 -4.20
CA PHE A 118 -20.05 -3.22 -2.78
C PHE A 118 -20.51 -1.80 -2.45
N HIS A 119 -20.15 -0.83 -3.28
CA HIS A 119 -20.47 0.58 -3.03
C HIS A 119 -21.39 1.20 -4.10
N ARG A 120 -21.80 0.42 -5.12
CA ARG A 120 -22.66 0.87 -6.24
C ARG A 120 -22.10 2.08 -6.98
N VAL A 121 -20.77 2.16 -7.09
CA VAL A 121 -20.04 3.20 -7.84
C VAL A 121 -19.52 2.59 -9.12
N TRP A 122 -20.30 2.72 -10.18
CA TRP A 122 -19.96 2.15 -11.48
C TRP A 122 -18.83 2.90 -12.17
N PRO A 123 -17.87 2.18 -12.80
CA PRO A 123 -16.76 2.81 -13.48
C PRO A 123 -17.22 3.59 -14.71
N THR A 124 -16.61 4.73 -14.96
CA THR A 124 -16.78 5.47 -16.20
C THR A 124 -15.91 4.87 -17.30
N ARG A 125 -16.27 5.12 -18.58
CA ARG A 125 -15.42 4.71 -19.72
C ARG A 125 -13.99 5.23 -19.60
N ARG A 126 -13.80 6.47 -19.12
CA ARG A 126 -12.48 7.07 -18.91
C ARG A 126 -11.67 6.33 -17.85
N GLN A 127 -12.30 5.91 -16.75
CA GLN A 127 -11.64 5.09 -15.74
C GLN A 127 -11.21 3.72 -16.27
N LEU A 128 -12.03 3.09 -17.12
CA LEU A 128 -11.66 1.82 -17.77
C LEU A 128 -10.48 2.01 -18.72
N VAL A 129 -10.51 3.05 -19.57
CA VAL A 129 -9.40 3.37 -20.47
C VAL A 129 -8.14 3.71 -19.66
N GLY A 130 -8.27 4.50 -18.60
CA GLY A 130 -7.17 4.83 -17.69
C GLY A 130 -6.55 3.60 -17.04
N ALA A 131 -7.38 2.63 -16.62
CA ALA A 131 -6.90 1.36 -16.07
C ALA A 131 -6.10 0.55 -17.10
N LEU A 132 -6.59 0.46 -18.33
CA LEU A 132 -5.88 -0.25 -19.42
C LEU A 132 -4.54 0.40 -19.75
N LEU A 133 -4.49 1.74 -19.87
CA LEU A 133 -3.24 2.49 -20.09
C LEU A 133 -2.24 2.25 -18.96
N SER A 134 -2.71 2.34 -17.72
CA SER A 134 -1.87 2.14 -16.54
C SER A 134 -1.32 0.71 -16.46
N LEU A 135 -2.16 -0.31 -16.72
CA LEU A 135 -1.73 -1.71 -16.77
C LEU A 135 -0.73 -1.96 -17.90
N ALA A 136 -0.94 -1.37 -19.10
CA ALA A 136 -0.01 -1.47 -20.21
C ALA A 136 1.37 -0.86 -19.83
N GLY A 137 1.38 0.29 -19.16
CA GLY A 137 2.62 0.89 -18.66
C GLY A 137 3.37 -0.01 -17.68
N VAL A 138 2.66 -0.59 -16.71
CA VAL A 138 3.26 -1.53 -15.75
C VAL A 138 3.76 -2.79 -16.44
N ALA A 139 2.98 -3.37 -17.34
CA ALA A 139 3.39 -4.54 -18.13
C ALA A 139 4.69 -4.28 -18.91
N LEU A 140 4.85 -3.07 -19.46
CA LEU A 140 6.06 -2.66 -20.17
C LEU A 140 7.30 -2.60 -19.27
N VAL A 141 7.18 -2.03 -18.05
CA VAL A 141 8.30 -2.02 -17.06
C VAL A 141 8.69 -3.45 -16.69
N ILE A 142 7.70 -4.24 -16.27
CA ILE A 142 7.93 -5.57 -15.72
C ILE A 142 8.51 -6.51 -16.78
N SER A 143 8.04 -6.40 -18.03
CA SER A 143 8.58 -7.17 -19.15
C SER A 143 9.95 -6.66 -19.66
N ARG A 144 10.46 -5.55 -19.10
CA ARG A 144 11.66 -4.86 -19.58
C ARG A 144 11.61 -4.54 -21.08
N GLY A 145 10.45 -4.10 -21.58
CA GLY A 145 10.19 -3.79 -22.98
C GLY A 145 9.96 -5.01 -23.88
N HIS A 146 10.02 -6.24 -23.37
CA HIS A 146 9.83 -7.47 -24.13
C HIS A 146 8.52 -8.16 -23.73
N LEU A 147 7.39 -7.73 -24.30
CA LEU A 147 6.05 -8.23 -23.96
C LEU A 147 5.90 -9.75 -24.10
N GLY A 148 6.70 -10.42 -24.94
CA GLY A 148 6.73 -11.88 -25.05
C GLY A 148 7.06 -12.61 -23.73
N ARG A 149 7.72 -11.94 -22.77
CA ARG A 149 7.96 -12.48 -21.43
C ARG A 149 6.68 -12.68 -20.64
N LEU A 150 5.64 -11.89 -20.94
CA LEU A 150 4.33 -12.02 -20.27
C LEU A 150 3.62 -13.32 -20.68
N ALA A 151 3.91 -13.87 -21.86
CA ALA A 151 3.37 -15.16 -22.31
C ALA A 151 3.96 -16.36 -21.54
N GLN A 152 5.07 -16.16 -20.80
CA GLN A 152 5.75 -17.20 -20.00
C GLN A 152 5.24 -17.25 -18.56
N ILE A 153 4.31 -16.36 -18.18
CA ILE A 153 3.74 -16.32 -16.84
C ILE A 153 2.94 -17.61 -16.59
N ARG A 154 3.28 -18.28 -15.49
CA ARG A 154 2.51 -19.42 -14.96
C ARG A 154 1.92 -19.01 -13.63
N PHE A 155 0.61 -19.17 -13.48
CA PHE A 155 -0.08 -18.91 -12.24
C PHE A 155 0.24 -20.00 -11.21
N VAL A 156 0.58 -19.58 -10.00
CA VAL A 156 0.93 -20.42 -8.86
C VAL A 156 0.15 -19.99 -7.60
N GLU A 157 0.22 -20.78 -6.52
CA GLU A 157 -0.50 -20.47 -5.27
C GLU A 157 -0.19 -19.06 -4.72
N GLY A 158 1.06 -18.61 -4.80
CA GLY A 158 1.45 -17.26 -4.38
C GLY A 158 0.75 -16.15 -5.13
N ASP A 159 0.34 -16.39 -6.38
CA ASP A 159 -0.42 -15.40 -7.16
C ASP A 159 -1.81 -15.16 -6.56
N LEU A 160 -2.44 -16.21 -6.01
CA LEU A 160 -3.71 -16.09 -5.30
C LEU A 160 -3.53 -15.29 -3.99
N LEU A 161 -2.46 -15.55 -3.26
CA LEU A 161 -2.15 -14.79 -2.03
C LEU A 161 -1.93 -13.30 -2.34
N MET A 162 -1.22 -12.98 -3.42
CA MET A 162 -1.05 -11.60 -3.86
C MET A 162 -2.37 -10.96 -4.31
N LEU A 163 -3.23 -11.71 -4.97
CA LEU A 163 -4.57 -11.24 -5.34
C LEU A 163 -5.40 -10.90 -4.10
N LEU A 164 -5.37 -11.75 -3.08
CA LEU A 164 -6.02 -11.48 -1.79
C LEU A 164 -5.44 -10.25 -1.10
N ALA A 165 -4.12 -10.02 -1.20
CA ALA A 165 -3.47 -8.82 -0.71
C ALA A 165 -4.02 -7.56 -1.40
N VAL A 166 -4.09 -7.56 -2.74
CA VAL A 166 -4.63 -6.44 -3.53
C VAL A 166 -6.10 -6.18 -3.22
N LEU A 167 -6.89 -7.24 -3.08
CA LEU A 167 -8.30 -7.13 -2.66
C LEU A 167 -8.42 -6.54 -1.26
N SER A 168 -7.60 -6.99 -0.30
CA SER A 168 -7.61 -6.42 1.05
C SER A 168 -7.35 -4.91 1.05
N TRP A 169 -6.38 -4.45 0.23
CA TRP A 169 -6.08 -3.04 0.06
C TRP A 169 -7.21 -2.26 -0.62
N ALA A 170 -7.89 -2.87 -1.59
CA ALA A 170 -9.05 -2.27 -2.24
C ALA A 170 -10.20 -2.06 -1.24
N PHE A 171 -10.53 -3.06 -0.44
CA PHE A 171 -11.54 -2.94 0.62
C PHE A 171 -11.14 -1.91 1.69
N TYR A 172 -9.90 -1.95 2.16
CA TYR A 172 -9.35 -0.95 3.08
C TYR A 172 -9.56 0.47 2.56
N SER A 173 -9.18 0.73 1.32
CA SER A 173 -9.28 2.06 0.71
C SER A 173 -10.73 2.52 0.54
N TRP A 174 -11.64 1.61 0.19
CA TRP A 174 -13.07 1.92 0.12
C TRP A 174 -13.69 2.16 1.49
N LEU A 175 -13.27 1.44 2.53
CA LEU A 175 -13.68 1.70 3.91
C LEU A 175 -13.20 3.06 4.42
N LEU A 176 -12.03 3.53 4.00
CA LEU A 176 -11.57 4.90 4.30
C LEU A 176 -12.40 5.96 3.58
N ALA A 177 -12.75 5.74 2.31
CA ALA A 177 -13.52 6.70 1.50
C ALA A 177 -15.01 6.72 1.86
N ARG A 178 -15.56 5.57 2.19
CA ARG A 178 -16.98 5.36 2.53
C ARG A 178 -17.12 4.56 3.82
N PRO A 179 -16.73 5.15 4.95
CA PRO A 179 -16.84 4.47 6.24
C PRO A 179 -18.32 4.21 6.60
N PRO A 180 -18.60 3.28 7.52
CA PRO A 180 -19.96 2.98 7.98
C PRO A 180 -20.61 4.19 8.67
N ALA A 181 -21.94 4.13 8.88
CA ALA A 181 -22.74 5.27 9.37
C ALA A 181 -22.24 5.86 10.71
N HIS A 182 -21.74 5.00 11.62
CA HIS A 182 -21.20 5.43 12.92
C HIS A 182 -19.83 6.16 12.82
N MET A 183 -19.25 6.21 11.61
CA MET A 183 -18.01 6.92 11.29
C MET A 183 -18.25 8.09 10.31
N ARG A 184 -19.49 8.60 10.20
CA ARG A 184 -19.85 9.72 9.30
C ARG A 184 -20.58 10.84 10.05
N GLY A 185 -20.44 12.06 9.54
CA GLY A 185 -21.10 13.25 10.08
C GLY A 185 -20.82 13.42 11.57
N GLU A 186 -21.85 13.80 12.33
CA GLU A 186 -21.77 14.04 13.77
C GLU A 186 -21.42 12.79 14.62
N ARG A 187 -21.66 11.59 14.07
CA ARG A 187 -21.30 10.34 14.75
C ARG A 187 -19.81 9.99 14.63
N ARG A 188 -19.09 10.63 13.71
CA ARG A 188 -17.64 10.44 13.57
C ARG A 188 -16.95 11.10 14.76
N PRO A 189 -16.00 10.41 15.43
CA PRO A 189 -15.15 11.07 16.42
C PRO A 189 -14.41 12.24 15.78
N ASP A 190 -14.26 13.34 16.52
CA ASP A 190 -13.46 14.48 16.08
C ASP A 190 -11.95 14.16 16.22
N TRP A 191 -11.55 13.20 15.43
CA TRP A 191 -10.17 12.71 15.37
C TRP A 191 -9.51 13.16 14.09
N ASP A 192 -8.29 13.65 14.23
CA ASP A 192 -7.44 13.93 13.09
C ASP A 192 -6.88 12.61 12.47
N TRP A 193 -6.07 12.76 11.43
CA TRP A 193 -5.44 11.63 10.75
C TRP A 193 -4.57 10.77 11.69
N ALA A 194 -3.92 11.39 12.69
CA ALA A 194 -3.00 10.67 13.58
C ALA A 194 -3.75 9.79 14.56
N ALA A 195 -4.85 10.29 15.15
CA ALA A 195 -5.73 9.51 16.01
C ALA A 195 -6.42 8.37 15.23
N LEU A 196 -6.89 8.63 14.00
CA LEU A 196 -7.47 7.60 13.13
C LEU A 196 -6.44 6.52 12.75
N LEU A 197 -5.22 6.90 12.42
CA LEU A 197 -4.15 5.95 12.12
C LEU A 197 -3.76 5.15 13.36
N MET A 198 -3.65 5.80 14.52
CA MET A 198 -3.37 5.16 15.80
C MET A 198 -4.41 4.10 16.15
N ALA A 199 -5.70 4.41 15.95
CA ALA A 199 -6.79 3.47 16.19
C ALA A 199 -6.67 2.21 15.31
N GLN A 200 -6.29 2.35 14.05
CA GLN A 200 -6.03 1.22 13.16
C GLN A 200 -4.78 0.44 13.58
N MET A 201 -3.72 1.14 14.00
CA MET A 201 -2.45 0.53 14.41
C MET A 201 -2.61 -0.36 15.65
N LEU A 202 -3.47 0.00 16.60
CA LEU A 202 -3.74 -0.83 17.78
C LEU A 202 -4.17 -2.26 17.41
N PHE A 203 -5.05 -2.38 16.41
CA PHE A 203 -5.49 -3.69 15.91
C PHE A 203 -4.50 -4.28 14.91
N GLY A 204 -3.92 -3.45 14.04
CA GLY A 204 -2.92 -3.90 13.06
C GLY A 204 -1.68 -4.50 13.70
N LEU A 205 -1.23 -3.96 14.85
CA LEU A 205 -0.13 -4.51 15.64
C LEU A 205 -0.47 -5.90 16.20
N ALA A 206 -1.68 -6.10 16.70
CA ALA A 206 -2.10 -7.41 17.21
C ALA A 206 -1.99 -8.48 16.10
N PHE A 207 -2.51 -8.20 14.90
CA PHE A 207 -2.37 -9.11 13.75
C PHE A 207 -0.91 -9.29 13.32
N GLY A 208 -0.12 -8.20 13.31
CA GLY A 208 1.30 -8.24 12.94
C GLY A 208 2.11 -9.13 13.88
N TRP A 209 1.93 -8.98 15.20
CA TRP A 209 2.65 -9.78 16.18
C TRP A 209 2.17 -11.24 16.24
N VAL A 210 0.88 -11.51 16.03
CA VAL A 210 0.38 -12.88 15.87
C VAL A 210 1.04 -13.55 14.65
N SER A 211 1.09 -12.85 13.51
CA SER A 211 1.74 -13.36 12.30
C SER A 211 3.24 -13.61 12.51
N ALA A 212 3.95 -12.69 13.16
CA ALA A 212 5.36 -12.84 13.50
C ALA A 212 5.59 -14.00 14.48
N GLY A 213 4.68 -14.19 15.44
CA GLY A 213 4.73 -15.35 16.38
C GLY A 213 4.58 -16.68 15.65
N VAL A 214 3.65 -16.78 14.69
CA VAL A 214 3.50 -17.97 13.85
C VAL A 214 4.77 -18.20 13.01
N GLU A 215 5.33 -17.15 12.40
CA GLU A 215 6.58 -17.24 11.64
C GLU A 215 7.74 -17.77 12.50
N GLN A 216 7.86 -17.28 13.74
CA GLN A 216 8.90 -17.77 14.66
C GLN A 216 8.69 -19.24 15.07
N ALA A 217 7.43 -19.65 15.24
CA ALA A 217 7.10 -21.02 15.64
C ALA A 217 7.44 -22.07 14.57
N VAL A 218 7.50 -21.70 13.29
CA VAL A 218 7.93 -22.60 12.20
C VAL A 218 9.44 -22.65 12.01
N GLY A 219 10.22 -21.93 12.81
CA GLY A 219 11.69 -22.05 12.85
C GLY A 219 12.38 -21.23 11.76
N VAL A 220 12.34 -19.90 11.88
CA VAL A 220 13.07 -18.98 10.99
C VAL A 220 14.45 -18.62 11.54
N PRO A 221 15.40 -18.16 10.68
CA PRO A 221 16.71 -17.70 11.13
C PRO A 221 16.63 -16.57 12.14
N PRO A 222 17.58 -16.48 13.10
CA PRO A 222 17.65 -15.39 14.06
C PRO A 222 17.93 -14.05 13.36
N VAL A 223 17.44 -12.97 13.95
CA VAL A 223 17.66 -11.60 13.45
C VAL A 223 19.12 -11.23 13.58
N GLN A 224 19.69 -10.71 12.49
CA GLN A 224 21.04 -10.16 12.47
C GLN A 224 20.98 -8.64 12.68
N TRP A 225 21.08 -8.23 13.95
CA TRP A 225 21.03 -6.83 14.33
C TRP A 225 22.28 -6.07 13.88
N GLY A 226 22.07 -4.83 13.41
CA GLY A 226 23.13 -3.93 12.99
C GLY A 226 22.58 -2.56 12.58
N TRP A 227 23.47 -1.60 12.39
CA TRP A 227 23.09 -0.22 12.04
C TRP A 227 22.31 -0.14 10.72
N GLY A 228 22.62 -1.01 9.75
CA GLY A 228 21.89 -1.09 8.48
C GLY A 228 20.43 -1.49 8.67
N LEU A 229 20.15 -2.52 9.47
CA LEU A 229 18.80 -2.94 9.82
C LEU A 229 18.07 -1.86 10.64
N ALA A 230 18.75 -1.22 11.59
CA ALA A 230 18.18 -0.14 12.40
C ALA A 230 17.76 1.06 11.51
N ALA A 231 18.63 1.51 10.62
CA ALA A 231 18.34 2.58 9.67
C ALA A 231 17.17 2.21 8.72
N ALA A 232 17.14 0.97 8.24
CA ALA A 232 16.05 0.46 7.42
C ALA A 232 14.70 0.48 8.18
N LEU A 233 14.69 0.02 9.45
CA LEU A 233 13.50 0.05 10.30
C LEU A 233 12.98 1.47 10.51
N VAL A 234 13.86 2.44 10.78
CA VAL A 234 13.49 3.86 10.90
C VAL A 234 12.87 4.37 9.60
N TYR A 235 13.53 4.10 8.46
CA TYR A 235 13.01 4.50 7.16
C TYR A 235 11.62 3.93 6.89
N VAL A 236 11.44 2.60 7.06
CA VAL A 236 10.15 1.95 6.74
C VAL A 236 9.04 2.33 7.73
N ALA A 237 9.40 2.67 8.98
CA ALA A 237 8.44 3.16 9.96
C ALA A 237 7.98 4.60 9.64
N VAL A 238 8.90 5.52 9.32
CA VAL A 238 8.56 6.92 9.07
C VAL A 238 7.96 7.11 7.68
N GLY A 239 8.68 6.73 6.63
CA GLY A 239 8.28 6.96 5.24
C GLY A 239 7.07 6.12 4.85
N PRO A 240 7.26 4.83 4.60
CA PRO A 240 6.22 3.92 4.12
C PRO A 240 5.05 3.71 5.08
N SER A 241 5.25 3.81 6.41
CA SER A 241 4.16 3.54 7.36
C SER A 241 3.45 4.81 7.82
N LEU A 242 4.14 5.87 8.25
CA LEU A 242 3.46 7.09 8.73
C LEU A 242 3.12 8.04 7.59
N ILE A 243 4.11 8.48 6.81
CA ILE A 243 3.90 9.50 5.77
C ILE A 243 3.05 8.95 4.64
N ALA A 244 3.36 7.76 4.13
CA ALA A 244 2.61 7.18 3.03
C ALA A 244 1.15 6.88 3.41
N TYR A 245 0.88 6.33 4.59
CA TYR A 245 -0.50 6.07 5.03
C TYR A 245 -1.29 7.35 5.29
N ARG A 246 -0.64 8.39 5.84
CA ARG A 246 -1.27 9.70 5.95
C ARG A 246 -1.66 10.25 4.57
N CYS A 247 -0.72 10.27 3.63
CA CYS A 247 -0.95 10.79 2.29
C CYS A 247 -1.98 9.95 1.54
N TRP A 248 -1.94 8.62 1.68
CA TRP A 248 -2.93 7.72 1.09
C TRP A 248 -4.33 7.97 1.64
N GLY A 249 -4.49 7.97 2.96
CA GLY A 249 -5.77 8.19 3.62
C GLY A 249 -6.41 9.54 3.26
N LEU A 250 -5.62 10.62 3.31
CA LEU A 250 -6.06 11.96 2.90
C LEU A 250 -6.36 12.03 1.39
N GLY A 251 -5.54 11.38 0.57
CA GLY A 251 -5.72 11.30 -0.88
C GLY A 251 -6.98 10.54 -1.26
N VAL A 252 -7.22 9.39 -0.64
CA VAL A 252 -8.44 8.59 -0.83
C VAL A 252 -9.68 9.36 -0.38
N ALA A 253 -9.62 10.08 0.74
CA ALA A 253 -10.73 10.89 1.22
C ALA A 253 -11.07 12.05 0.26
N GLN A 254 -10.07 12.66 -0.39
CA GLN A 254 -10.25 13.81 -1.29
C GLN A 254 -10.52 13.39 -2.74
N ALA A 255 -9.79 12.41 -3.27
CA ALA A 255 -9.85 12.02 -4.68
C ALA A 255 -10.67 10.76 -4.95
N GLY A 256 -11.01 10.02 -3.90
CA GLY A 256 -11.61 8.71 -3.98
C GLY A 256 -10.57 7.59 -4.20
N PRO A 257 -10.93 6.35 -3.84
CA PRO A 257 -10.01 5.21 -3.84
C PRO A 257 -9.56 4.82 -5.26
N THR A 258 -10.43 4.98 -6.23
CA THR A 258 -10.12 4.66 -7.64
C THR A 258 -8.98 5.52 -8.18
N LEU A 259 -9.04 6.86 -8.02
CA LEU A 259 -7.98 7.74 -8.52
C LEU A 259 -6.67 7.51 -7.76
N ALA A 260 -6.73 7.30 -6.44
CA ALA A 260 -5.55 6.96 -5.65
C ALA A 260 -4.86 5.68 -6.15
N ALA A 261 -5.63 4.65 -6.56
CA ALA A 261 -5.09 3.41 -7.07
C ALA A 261 -4.28 3.58 -8.38
N PHE A 262 -4.68 4.50 -9.26
CA PHE A 262 -3.90 4.79 -10.47
C PHE A 262 -2.51 5.36 -10.13
N PHE A 263 -2.41 6.19 -9.11
CA PHE A 263 -1.11 6.67 -8.62
C PHE A 263 -0.26 5.54 -8.04
N GLY A 264 -0.88 4.52 -7.43
CA GLY A 264 -0.20 3.32 -6.94
C GLY A 264 0.65 2.63 -8.01
N ASN A 265 0.24 2.67 -9.27
CA ASN A 265 0.97 2.10 -10.40
C ASN A 265 2.28 2.84 -10.76
N LEU A 266 2.57 3.98 -10.14
CA LEU A 266 3.89 4.61 -10.19
C LEU A 266 4.96 3.86 -9.37
N THR A 267 4.55 2.99 -8.43
CA THR A 267 5.48 2.24 -7.57
C THR A 267 6.55 1.48 -8.35
N PRO A 268 6.24 0.65 -9.36
CA PRO A 268 7.27 -0.07 -10.11
C PRO A 268 8.20 0.85 -10.91
N VAL A 269 7.71 2.01 -11.37
CA VAL A 269 8.54 3.00 -12.05
C VAL A 269 9.54 3.62 -11.08
N PHE A 270 9.07 4.05 -9.91
CA PHE A 270 9.97 4.58 -8.87
C PHE A 270 10.94 3.53 -8.34
N ALA A 271 10.51 2.27 -8.18
CA ALA A 271 11.39 1.18 -7.79
C ALA A 271 12.50 0.95 -8.81
N ALA A 272 12.19 0.99 -10.11
CA ALA A 272 13.16 0.87 -11.18
C ALA A 272 14.17 2.03 -11.17
N LEU A 273 13.69 3.28 -11.01
CA LEU A 273 14.56 4.46 -10.92
C LEU A 273 15.46 4.44 -9.69
N MET A 274 14.95 4.03 -8.53
CA MET A 274 15.73 3.89 -7.30
C MET A 274 16.78 2.77 -7.44
N SER A 275 16.41 1.62 -8.03
CA SER A 275 17.35 0.54 -8.29
C SER A 275 18.47 0.98 -9.25
N ALA A 276 18.12 1.75 -10.28
CA ALA A 276 19.08 2.32 -11.20
C ALA A 276 20.07 3.26 -10.50
N ALA A 277 19.57 4.15 -9.66
CA ALA A 277 20.40 5.10 -8.92
C ALA A 277 21.31 4.43 -7.88
N LEU A 278 20.82 3.38 -7.21
CA LEU A 278 21.56 2.68 -6.14
C LEU A 278 22.50 1.59 -6.66
N LEU A 279 22.14 0.97 -7.80
CA LEU A 279 22.88 -0.15 -8.41
C LEU A 279 23.66 0.25 -9.65
N GLY A 280 23.60 1.53 -10.07
CA GLY A 280 24.28 2.04 -11.27
C GLY A 280 23.67 1.58 -12.60
N GLU A 281 22.44 1.08 -12.58
CA GLU A 281 21.72 0.66 -13.79
C GLU A 281 21.04 1.87 -14.44
N TRP A 282 21.37 2.18 -15.69
CA TRP A 282 20.74 3.32 -16.39
C TRP A 282 19.28 3.03 -16.76
N PRO A 283 18.37 4.01 -16.61
CA PRO A 283 16.98 3.86 -17.03
C PRO A 283 16.91 3.57 -18.54
N ALA A 284 16.24 2.49 -18.91
CA ALA A 284 16.01 2.15 -20.30
C ALA A 284 14.77 2.86 -20.86
N TRP A 285 14.62 2.92 -22.18
CA TRP A 285 13.52 3.58 -22.88
C TRP A 285 12.13 3.16 -22.39
N PHE A 286 11.97 1.88 -22.00
CA PHE A 286 10.67 1.36 -21.54
C PHE A 286 10.24 1.95 -20.19
N HIS A 287 11.15 2.47 -19.35
CA HIS A 287 10.79 3.19 -18.13
C HIS A 287 10.12 4.52 -18.45
N ALA A 288 10.64 5.27 -19.42
CA ALA A 288 10.05 6.53 -19.88
C ALA A 288 8.68 6.31 -20.54
N ALA A 289 8.58 5.30 -21.42
CA ALA A 289 7.32 4.93 -22.08
C ALA A 289 6.25 4.46 -21.05
N ALA A 290 6.65 3.67 -20.07
CA ALA A 290 5.75 3.22 -19.01
C ALA A 290 5.26 4.39 -18.13
N PHE A 291 6.15 5.30 -17.74
CA PHE A 291 5.77 6.51 -17.02
C PHE A 291 4.75 7.33 -17.81
N ALA A 292 4.97 7.52 -19.12
CA ALA A 292 4.04 8.25 -19.97
C ALA A 292 2.67 7.57 -20.05
N LEU A 293 2.62 6.25 -20.17
CA LEU A 293 1.36 5.47 -20.18
C LEU A 293 0.61 5.56 -18.85
N ILE A 294 1.32 5.43 -17.72
CA ILE A 294 0.71 5.54 -16.38
C ILE A 294 0.21 6.97 -16.14
N ALA A 295 1.00 7.98 -16.50
CA ALA A 295 0.60 9.38 -16.39
C ALA A 295 -0.63 9.70 -17.26
N ALA A 296 -0.66 9.20 -18.50
CA ALA A 296 -1.83 9.31 -19.37
C ALA A 296 -3.05 8.62 -18.76
N GLY A 297 -2.89 7.43 -18.18
CA GLY A 297 -3.95 6.72 -17.45
C GLY A 297 -4.51 7.53 -16.29
N ILE A 298 -3.65 8.16 -15.48
CA ILE A 298 -4.06 9.06 -14.39
C ILE A 298 -4.84 10.26 -14.95
N LEU A 299 -4.31 10.93 -15.98
CA LEU A 299 -4.94 12.11 -16.57
C LEU A 299 -6.31 11.78 -17.18
N VAL A 300 -6.41 10.71 -17.97
CA VAL A 300 -7.66 10.26 -18.58
C VAL A 300 -8.70 9.91 -17.52
N SER A 301 -8.30 9.18 -16.47
CA SER A 301 -9.20 8.78 -15.39
C SER A 301 -9.67 9.95 -14.52
N SER A 302 -8.86 11.01 -14.40
CA SER A 302 -9.14 12.19 -13.58
C SER A 302 -9.90 13.29 -14.31
N ALA A 303 -9.99 13.24 -15.64
CA ALA A 303 -10.65 14.26 -16.45
C ALA A 303 -12.15 14.34 -16.10
N LYS A 304 -12.65 15.58 -15.92
CA LYS A 304 -14.08 15.85 -15.70
C LYS A 304 -14.93 15.39 -16.90
N ARG A 305 -16.18 15.01 -16.60
CA ARG A 305 -17.24 14.86 -17.63
C ARG A 305 -17.52 16.17 -18.32
#